data_7cc8983c8baa1986a5fe97089bf02ec3
#
_entry.id   7cc8983c8baa1986a5fe97089bf02ec3
#
_cell.length_a   1.000
_cell.length_b   1.000
_cell.length_c   1.000
_cell.angle_alpha   90.00
_cell.angle_beta   90.00
_cell.angle_gamma   90.00
#
_symmetry.space_group_name_H-M   'P 1'
#
loop_
_entity.id
_entity.type
_entity.pdbx_description
1 polymer ?
#
loop_
_entity_poly.entity_id
_entity_poly.type
_entity_poly.pdbx_seq_one_letter_code
_entity_poly.pdbx_strand_id
1 'polypeptide(L)'
;MSVKLVAFDLDGTLIGRDVTLTAKVIEAVGRMHEAGIAGCIVTGRMYRASIPFARKLGFDTPLICYQGAAIIDPSSDEILQHFSVPNDVVRELIANAESEGMHLQLYRNDEYFCEERNRFSELYASLAGTQPVVLPSLREAFAFSESTKAVIVADAPDAERYAKQLKEKLGARAYVTRSLPEFVEVLNPVVDKGEALRFVATRLGVTMEETVAIGDSWNDAPMLEAAGFGIAMGSAPAELRDVAKAVVADVAHDGVAEAIDRYVLS
;
A
#
# COMPACT_ATOMS: atom_id res chain seq x y z
N MET A 1 7.05 -9.93 -24.42
CA MET A 1 7.78 -9.75 -23.12
C MET A 1 7.57 -11.04 -22.34
N SER A 2 8.62 -11.65 -21.76
CA SER A 2 8.42 -12.85 -20.93
C SER A 2 8.10 -12.36 -19.50
N VAL A 3 6.85 -12.30 -19.14
CA VAL A 3 6.44 -11.90 -17.78
C VAL A 3 6.69 -13.07 -16.83
N LYS A 4 7.31 -12.79 -15.68
CA LYS A 4 7.57 -13.76 -14.61
C LYS A 4 6.96 -13.38 -13.26
N LEU A 5 6.70 -12.07 -13.04
CA LEU A 5 6.14 -11.55 -11.81
C LEU A 5 5.09 -10.47 -12.12
N VAL A 6 3.95 -10.56 -11.47
CA VAL A 6 2.94 -9.49 -11.49
C VAL A 6 2.76 -8.93 -10.08
N ALA A 7 2.99 -7.64 -9.92
CA ALA A 7 2.76 -6.89 -8.69
C ALA A 7 1.38 -6.24 -8.73
N PHE A 8 0.58 -6.49 -7.73
CA PHE A 8 -0.78 -5.98 -7.63
C PHE A 8 -0.91 -5.07 -6.42
N ASP A 9 -1.37 -3.83 -6.63
CA ASP A 9 -1.97 -3.11 -5.52
C ASP A 9 -3.26 -3.81 -5.07
N LEU A 10 -3.72 -3.51 -3.87
CA LEU A 10 -4.89 -4.17 -3.29
C LEU A 10 -6.14 -3.30 -3.41
N ASP A 11 -6.14 -2.11 -2.80
CA ASP A 11 -7.32 -1.25 -2.67
C ASP A 11 -7.58 -0.41 -3.93
N GLY A 12 -8.71 -0.62 -4.59
CA GLY A 12 -8.99 0.04 -5.87
C GLY A 12 -8.43 -0.71 -7.09
N THR A 13 -7.62 -1.76 -6.85
CA THR A 13 -7.01 -2.60 -7.87
C THR A 13 -7.56 -4.03 -7.80
N LEU A 14 -7.13 -4.85 -6.84
CA LEU A 14 -7.66 -6.21 -6.64
C LEU A 14 -9.03 -6.24 -5.98
N ILE A 15 -9.30 -5.31 -5.07
CA ILE A 15 -10.55 -5.21 -4.32
C ILE A 15 -11.12 -3.80 -4.38
N GLY A 16 -12.45 -3.71 -4.43
CA GLY A 16 -13.20 -2.47 -4.33
C GLY A 16 -13.50 -2.07 -2.87
N ARG A 17 -14.39 -1.09 -2.70
CA ARG A 17 -14.83 -0.62 -1.36
C ARG A 17 -15.59 -1.67 -0.55
N ASP A 18 -16.11 -2.70 -1.21
CA ASP A 18 -16.75 -3.87 -0.59
C ASP A 18 -15.74 -4.90 -0.06
N VAL A 19 -14.46 -4.64 -0.28
CA VAL A 19 -13.33 -5.47 0.20
C VAL A 19 -13.43 -6.92 -0.30
N THR A 20 -13.95 -7.13 -1.52
CA THR A 20 -14.12 -8.46 -2.11
C THR A 20 -13.29 -8.67 -3.36
N LEU A 21 -12.78 -9.90 -3.52
CA LEU A 21 -12.18 -10.38 -4.78
C LEU A 21 -13.29 -10.99 -5.65
N THR A 22 -13.41 -10.52 -6.88
CA THR A 22 -14.38 -11.08 -7.83
C THR A 22 -13.96 -12.47 -8.32
N ALA A 23 -14.91 -13.29 -8.74
CA ALA A 23 -14.62 -14.60 -9.32
C ALA A 23 -13.72 -14.50 -10.56
N LYS A 24 -13.95 -13.48 -11.41
CA LYS A 24 -13.14 -13.26 -12.62
C LYS A 24 -11.69 -12.94 -12.32
N VAL A 25 -11.42 -12.11 -11.30
CA VAL A 25 -10.04 -11.82 -10.86
C VAL A 25 -9.37 -13.10 -10.35
N ILE A 26 -10.06 -13.91 -9.53
CA ILE A 26 -9.52 -15.17 -9.01
C ILE A 26 -9.20 -16.14 -10.16
N GLU A 27 -10.10 -16.29 -11.13
CA GLU A 27 -9.90 -17.14 -12.31
C GLU A 27 -8.74 -16.66 -13.20
N ALA A 28 -8.62 -15.34 -13.42
CA ALA A 28 -7.52 -14.78 -14.20
C ALA A 28 -6.16 -15.00 -13.51
N VAL A 29 -6.08 -14.81 -12.19
CA VAL A 29 -4.88 -15.12 -11.40
C VAL A 29 -4.57 -16.63 -11.45
N GLY A 30 -5.58 -17.49 -11.43
CA GLY A 30 -5.41 -18.93 -11.61
C GLY A 30 -4.71 -19.27 -12.95
N ARG A 31 -5.19 -18.68 -14.06
CA ARG A 31 -4.53 -18.87 -15.39
C ARG A 31 -3.10 -18.33 -15.42
N MET A 32 -2.84 -17.21 -14.72
CA MET A 32 -1.49 -16.66 -14.56
C MET A 32 -0.56 -17.66 -13.86
N HIS A 33 -1.02 -18.30 -12.77
CA HIS A 33 -0.26 -19.34 -12.08
C HIS A 33 -0.02 -20.58 -12.96
N GLU A 34 -1.03 -21.03 -13.72
CA GLU A 34 -0.89 -22.14 -14.66
C GLU A 34 0.18 -21.86 -15.74
N ALA A 35 0.36 -20.59 -16.10
CA ALA A 35 1.43 -20.14 -17.00
C ALA A 35 2.81 -20.01 -16.31
N GLY A 36 2.92 -20.33 -15.01
CA GLY A 36 4.16 -20.24 -14.25
C GLY A 36 4.56 -18.81 -13.85
N ILE A 37 3.61 -17.87 -13.83
CA ILE A 37 3.87 -16.47 -13.49
C ILE A 37 3.49 -16.23 -12.02
N ALA A 38 4.44 -15.69 -11.25
CA ALA A 38 4.24 -15.38 -9.83
C ALA A 38 3.40 -14.11 -9.63
N GLY A 39 2.63 -14.05 -8.54
CA GLY A 39 1.89 -12.87 -8.11
C GLY A 39 2.41 -12.33 -6.79
N CYS A 40 2.48 -11.00 -6.63
CA CYS A 40 2.88 -10.33 -5.39
C CYS A 40 1.91 -9.20 -5.06
N ILE A 41 1.44 -9.14 -3.81
CA ILE A 41 0.67 -8.00 -3.30
C ILE A 41 1.62 -6.89 -2.85
N VAL A 42 1.32 -5.65 -3.28
CA VAL A 42 2.07 -4.44 -2.93
C VAL A 42 1.09 -3.39 -2.40
N THR A 43 0.96 -3.26 -1.09
CA THR A 43 -0.14 -2.49 -0.48
C THR A 43 0.31 -1.54 0.63
N GLY A 44 -0.48 -0.49 0.85
CA GLY A 44 -0.37 0.36 2.04
C GLY A 44 -0.94 -0.27 3.32
N ARG A 45 -1.66 -1.38 3.21
CA ARG A 45 -2.23 -2.09 4.37
C ARG A 45 -1.16 -2.75 5.23
N MET A 46 -1.54 -3.03 6.48
CA MET A 46 -0.79 -3.88 7.41
C MET A 46 -0.86 -5.35 6.97
N TYR A 47 0.10 -6.16 7.42
CA TYR A 47 0.23 -7.55 7.02
C TYR A 47 -1.03 -8.38 7.34
N ARG A 48 -1.53 -8.29 8.59
CA ARG A 48 -2.74 -9.04 9.01
C ARG A 48 -3.97 -8.72 8.17
N ALA A 49 -4.05 -7.51 7.60
CA ALA A 49 -5.16 -7.10 6.74
C ALA A 49 -4.96 -7.54 5.28
N SER A 50 -3.76 -7.94 4.88
CA SER A 50 -3.38 -8.28 3.50
C SER A 50 -3.25 -9.77 3.26
N ILE A 51 -2.73 -10.53 4.24
CA ILE A 51 -2.46 -11.96 4.12
C ILE A 51 -3.68 -12.81 3.72
N PRO A 52 -4.93 -12.51 4.15
CA PRO A 52 -6.09 -13.28 3.69
C PRO A 52 -6.30 -13.23 2.18
N PHE A 53 -5.98 -12.11 1.54
CA PHE A 53 -6.09 -11.95 0.08
C PHE A 53 -5.00 -12.71 -0.65
N ALA A 54 -3.76 -12.65 -0.18
CA ALA A 54 -2.65 -13.41 -0.75
C ALA A 54 -2.95 -14.92 -0.70
N ARG A 55 -3.41 -15.42 0.44
CA ARG A 55 -3.81 -16.83 0.61
C ARG A 55 -4.97 -17.22 -0.32
N LYS A 56 -5.96 -16.35 -0.48
CA LYS A 56 -7.11 -16.60 -1.38
C LYS A 56 -6.72 -16.63 -2.84
N LEU A 57 -5.70 -15.84 -3.23
CA LEU A 57 -5.15 -15.81 -4.59
C LEU A 57 -4.04 -16.86 -4.83
N GLY A 58 -3.63 -17.59 -3.79
CA GLY A 58 -2.54 -18.59 -3.89
C GLY A 58 -1.15 -17.97 -4.05
N PHE A 59 -0.94 -16.73 -3.58
CA PHE A 59 0.37 -16.09 -3.62
C PHE A 59 1.23 -16.57 -2.46
N ASP A 60 2.42 -17.07 -2.78
CA ASP A 60 3.47 -17.54 -1.86
C ASP A 60 4.71 -16.63 -1.86
N THR A 61 4.70 -15.58 -2.67
CA THR A 61 5.76 -14.57 -2.71
C THR A 61 5.71 -13.66 -1.48
N PRO A 62 6.82 -13.01 -1.09
CA PRO A 62 6.80 -12.03 -0.02
C PRO A 62 5.75 -10.93 -0.26
N LEU A 63 4.98 -10.59 0.79
CA LEU A 63 4.02 -9.49 0.77
C LEU A 63 4.75 -8.18 1.05
N ILE A 64 4.49 -7.20 0.21
CA ILE A 64 4.93 -5.82 0.41
C ILE A 64 3.79 -5.07 1.10
N CYS A 65 3.99 -4.75 2.37
CA CYS A 65 3.02 -4.07 3.24
C CYS A 65 3.48 -2.67 3.62
N TYR A 66 2.58 -1.85 4.15
CA TYR A 66 2.89 -0.49 4.63
C TYR A 66 3.61 0.35 3.56
N GLN A 67 3.15 0.32 2.30
CA GLN A 67 3.75 1.04 1.15
C GLN A 67 5.20 0.61 0.84
N GLY A 68 5.65 -0.55 1.31
CA GLY A 68 7.02 -1.03 1.20
C GLY A 68 7.84 -0.90 2.48
N ALA A 69 7.28 -0.33 3.57
CA ALA A 69 8.00 -0.23 4.85
C ALA A 69 8.20 -1.59 5.53
N ALA A 70 7.40 -2.60 5.21
CA ALA A 70 7.60 -3.97 5.66
C ALA A 70 7.41 -4.96 4.51
N ILE A 71 8.35 -5.90 4.38
CA ILE A 71 8.29 -7.02 3.45
C ILE A 71 8.33 -8.29 4.28
N ILE A 72 7.30 -9.13 4.14
CA ILE A 72 7.07 -10.27 5.04
C ILE A 72 6.86 -11.54 4.21
N ASP A 73 7.54 -12.61 4.57
CA ASP A 73 7.37 -13.93 3.98
C ASP A 73 6.08 -14.58 4.52
N PRO A 74 5.07 -14.86 3.66
CA PRO A 74 3.78 -15.40 4.09
C PRO A 74 3.83 -16.85 4.57
N SER A 75 4.93 -17.56 4.31
CA SER A 75 5.10 -18.96 4.73
C SER A 75 5.62 -19.11 6.15
N SER A 76 6.39 -18.13 6.63
CA SER A 76 7.06 -18.16 7.94
C SER A 76 6.68 -17.00 8.85
N ASP A 77 5.96 -16.00 8.33
CA ASP A 77 5.70 -14.71 8.96
C ASP A 77 7.01 -13.94 9.31
N GLU A 78 8.14 -14.31 8.66
CA GLU A 78 9.43 -13.64 8.84
C GLU A 78 9.42 -12.25 8.18
N ILE A 79 9.86 -11.26 8.93
CA ILE A 79 10.08 -9.90 8.42
C ILE A 79 11.41 -9.88 7.66
N LEU A 80 11.36 -9.84 6.33
CA LEU A 80 12.54 -9.82 5.47
C LEU A 80 13.18 -8.42 5.39
N GLN A 81 12.35 -7.38 5.50
CA GLN A 81 12.78 -5.99 5.52
C GLN A 81 11.78 -5.15 6.31
N HIS A 82 12.29 -4.19 7.10
CA HIS A 82 11.46 -3.26 7.86
C HIS A 82 12.13 -1.89 7.99
N PHE A 83 11.37 -0.84 7.74
CA PHE A 83 11.80 0.56 7.90
C PHE A 83 10.78 1.32 8.74
N SER A 84 11.21 1.85 9.86
CA SER A 84 10.38 2.68 10.73
C SER A 84 10.44 4.16 10.33
N VAL A 85 9.38 4.89 10.57
CA VAL A 85 9.39 6.36 10.50
C VAL A 85 10.42 6.90 11.47
N PRO A 86 11.27 7.86 11.09
CA PRO A 86 12.25 8.45 12.01
C PRO A 86 11.58 9.00 13.29
N ASN A 87 12.16 8.71 14.45
CA ASN A 87 11.54 9.03 15.74
C ASN A 87 11.32 10.53 15.98
N ASP A 88 12.15 11.39 15.40
CA ASP A 88 11.96 12.85 15.45
C ASP A 88 10.71 13.25 14.63
N VAL A 89 10.49 12.60 13.48
CA VAL A 89 9.28 12.80 12.64
C VAL A 89 8.04 12.31 13.40
N VAL A 90 8.08 11.14 14.04
CA VAL A 90 6.95 10.63 14.85
C VAL A 90 6.57 11.64 15.94
N ARG A 91 7.55 12.16 16.70
CA ARG A 91 7.30 13.19 17.73
C ARG A 91 6.72 14.48 17.17
N GLU A 92 7.19 14.90 16.00
CA GLU A 92 6.68 16.09 15.31
C GLU A 92 5.23 15.89 14.83
N LEU A 93 4.89 14.71 14.29
CA LEU A 93 3.52 14.36 13.89
C LEU A 93 2.56 14.35 15.09
N ILE A 94 2.98 13.78 16.22
CA ILE A 94 2.17 13.80 17.45
C ILE A 94 1.93 15.24 17.90
N ALA A 95 2.97 16.08 17.97
CA ALA A 95 2.83 17.47 18.38
C ALA A 95 1.90 18.27 17.44
N ASN A 96 1.97 18.04 16.13
CA ASN A 96 1.08 18.65 15.16
C ASN A 96 -0.37 18.17 15.34
N ALA A 97 -0.57 16.86 15.53
CA ALA A 97 -1.89 16.28 15.74
C ALA A 97 -2.58 16.85 16.99
N GLU A 98 -1.85 16.94 18.08
CA GLU A 98 -2.33 17.56 19.34
C GLU A 98 -2.69 19.04 19.15
N SER A 99 -1.84 19.82 18.44
CA SER A 99 -2.06 21.27 18.28
C SER A 99 -3.17 21.62 17.28
N GLU A 100 -3.39 20.78 16.26
CA GLU A 100 -4.35 21.05 15.18
C GLU A 100 -5.62 20.18 15.30
N GLY A 101 -5.72 19.31 16.31
CA GLY A 101 -6.85 18.40 16.50
C GLY A 101 -6.99 17.37 15.40
N MET A 102 -5.86 16.88 14.83
CA MET A 102 -5.87 15.90 13.78
C MET A 102 -6.02 14.47 14.32
N HIS A 103 -6.77 13.63 13.63
CA HIS A 103 -6.82 12.19 13.94
C HIS A 103 -5.56 11.50 13.41
N LEU A 104 -4.63 11.20 14.33
CA LEU A 104 -3.37 10.51 14.04
C LEU A 104 -3.46 9.04 14.45
N GLN A 105 -2.94 8.17 13.59
CA GLN A 105 -2.74 6.75 13.84
C GLN A 105 -1.26 6.39 13.68
N LEU A 106 -0.70 5.65 14.64
CA LEU A 106 0.67 5.12 14.62
C LEU A 106 0.64 3.60 14.61
N TYR A 107 1.64 2.97 13.98
CA TYR A 107 1.65 1.53 13.69
C TYR A 107 2.86 0.84 14.31
N ARG A 108 2.64 -0.24 15.05
CA ARG A 108 3.69 -1.06 15.67
C ARG A 108 3.22 -2.50 15.84
N ASN A 109 4.10 -3.47 15.53
CA ASN A 109 3.82 -4.90 15.69
C ASN A 109 2.54 -5.36 14.98
N ASP A 110 2.33 -4.87 13.77
CA ASP A 110 1.15 -5.14 12.94
C ASP A 110 -0.20 -4.78 13.62
N GLU A 111 -0.17 -3.76 14.50
CA GLU A 111 -1.33 -3.10 15.11
C GLU A 111 -1.27 -1.60 14.86
N TYR A 112 -2.42 -0.94 14.93
CA TYR A 112 -2.48 0.52 14.87
C TYR A 112 -3.17 1.13 16.09
N PHE A 113 -2.69 2.29 16.46
CA PHE A 113 -2.99 2.96 17.70
C PHE A 113 -3.50 4.37 17.44
N CYS A 114 -4.52 4.80 18.19
CA CYS A 114 -5.01 6.17 18.22
C CYS A 114 -5.39 6.55 19.65
N GLU A 115 -5.64 7.84 19.91
CA GLU A 115 -5.99 8.29 21.25
C GLU A 115 -7.50 8.24 21.53
N GLU A 116 -8.33 8.21 20.47
CA GLU A 116 -9.78 8.14 20.62
C GLU A 116 -10.45 7.39 19.46
N ARG A 117 -11.63 6.86 19.73
CA ARG A 117 -12.55 6.39 18.70
C ARG A 117 -13.44 7.54 18.26
N ASN A 118 -13.40 7.83 16.97
CA ASN A 118 -14.24 8.84 16.34
C ASN A 118 -14.57 8.42 14.90
N ARG A 119 -15.29 9.26 14.15
CA ARG A 119 -15.68 8.96 12.77
C ARG A 119 -14.49 8.60 11.84
N PHE A 120 -13.32 9.14 12.12
CA PHE A 120 -12.12 8.89 11.33
C PHE A 120 -11.51 7.52 11.62
N SER A 121 -11.44 7.13 12.91
CA SER A 121 -11.02 5.79 13.29
C SER A 121 -12.01 4.73 12.78
N GLU A 122 -13.30 5.01 12.78
CA GLU A 122 -14.34 4.11 12.26
C GLU A 122 -14.24 3.98 10.73
N LEU A 123 -14.02 5.08 10.00
CA LEU A 123 -13.77 5.05 8.56
C LEU A 123 -12.57 4.15 8.25
N TYR A 124 -11.44 4.37 8.92
CA TYR A 124 -10.25 3.56 8.71
C TYR A 124 -10.50 2.08 9.04
N ALA A 125 -11.12 1.79 10.19
CA ALA A 125 -11.41 0.42 10.63
C ALA A 125 -12.30 -0.34 9.63
N SER A 126 -13.28 0.33 9.02
CA SER A 126 -14.18 -0.26 8.03
C SER A 126 -13.45 -0.71 6.75
N LEU A 127 -12.42 0.03 6.34
CA LEU A 127 -11.62 -0.25 5.15
C LEU A 127 -10.47 -1.23 5.45
N ALA A 128 -9.82 -1.06 6.61
CA ALA A 128 -8.70 -1.93 7.02
C ALA A 128 -9.16 -3.32 7.51
N GLY A 129 -10.44 -3.47 7.87
CA GLY A 129 -10.98 -4.72 8.43
C GLY A 129 -10.47 -5.05 9.84
N THR A 130 -9.85 -4.08 10.53
CA THR A 130 -9.28 -4.23 11.88
C THR A 130 -9.63 -3.02 12.74
N GLN A 131 -9.62 -3.21 14.07
CA GLN A 131 -9.95 -2.14 15.02
C GLN A 131 -8.68 -1.52 15.61
N PRO A 132 -8.68 -0.21 15.94
CA PRO A 132 -7.57 0.43 16.62
C PRO A 132 -7.44 -0.04 18.08
N VAL A 133 -6.20 -0.04 18.55
CA VAL A 133 -5.93 -0.03 19.99
C VAL A 133 -5.96 1.43 20.45
N VAL A 134 -6.87 1.74 21.38
CA VAL A 134 -6.99 3.10 21.93
C VAL A 134 -6.04 3.26 23.11
N LEU A 135 -5.19 4.28 23.05
CA LEU A 135 -4.21 4.61 24.08
C LEU A 135 -4.53 5.98 24.69
N PRO A 136 -4.26 6.16 25.99
CA PRO A 136 -4.47 7.47 26.64
C PRO A 136 -3.59 8.58 26.05
N SER A 137 -2.40 8.23 25.56
CA SER A 137 -1.44 9.16 24.94
C SER A 137 -0.53 8.45 23.96
N LEU A 138 -0.57 8.86 22.69
CA LEU A 138 0.40 8.43 21.68
C LEU A 138 1.80 8.96 22.01
N ARG A 139 1.91 10.16 22.57
CA ARG A 139 3.17 10.78 22.99
C ARG A 139 3.92 9.89 23.99
N GLU A 140 3.23 9.40 25.02
CA GLU A 140 3.85 8.51 26.01
C GLU A 140 4.16 7.15 25.43
N ALA A 141 3.24 6.55 24.68
CA ALA A 141 3.38 5.21 24.14
C ALA A 141 4.48 5.09 23.05
N PHE A 142 4.74 6.18 22.32
CA PHE A 142 5.74 6.24 21.26
C PHE A 142 6.95 7.13 21.59
N ALA A 143 7.14 7.52 22.86
CA ALA A 143 8.28 8.30 23.30
C ALA A 143 9.62 7.66 22.92
N PHE A 144 9.73 6.34 23.05
CA PHE A 144 10.93 5.52 22.80
C PHE A 144 10.62 4.31 21.89
N SER A 145 9.49 4.29 21.24
CA SER A 145 9.07 3.20 20.37
C SER A 145 9.02 3.63 18.93
N GLU A 146 9.36 2.71 18.05
CA GLU A 146 9.27 2.89 16.61
C GLU A 146 7.81 2.84 16.13
N SER A 147 7.54 3.53 15.01
CA SER A 147 6.30 3.39 14.26
C SER A 147 6.63 3.01 12.82
N THR A 148 6.04 1.92 12.33
CA THR A 148 6.23 1.48 10.93
C THR A 148 5.69 2.51 9.94
N LYS A 149 4.55 3.11 10.27
CA LYS A 149 3.84 4.10 9.47
C LYS A 149 3.10 5.07 10.39
N ALA A 150 2.85 6.28 9.93
CA ALA A 150 1.86 7.18 10.55
C ALA A 150 0.79 7.52 9.51
N VAL A 151 -0.47 7.60 9.94
CA VAL A 151 -1.60 8.00 9.09
C VAL A 151 -2.37 9.11 9.77
N ILE A 152 -2.59 10.22 9.04
CA ILE A 152 -3.57 11.23 9.39
C ILE A 152 -4.83 10.93 8.59
N VAL A 153 -5.95 10.75 9.28
CA VAL A 153 -7.26 10.57 8.65
C VAL A 153 -8.07 11.85 8.81
N ALA A 154 -8.50 12.41 7.68
CA ALA A 154 -9.23 13.67 7.64
C ALA A 154 -10.25 13.68 6.49
N ASP A 155 -11.11 14.68 6.43
CA ASP A 155 -11.94 14.90 5.23
C ASP A 155 -11.03 15.23 4.03
N ALA A 156 -11.41 14.79 2.83
CA ALA A 156 -10.54 14.82 1.65
C ALA A 156 -9.85 16.17 1.36
N PRO A 157 -10.52 17.35 1.48
CA PRO A 157 -9.85 18.64 1.29
C PRO A 157 -8.80 18.95 2.36
N ASP A 158 -9.04 18.55 3.61
CA ASP A 158 -8.08 18.72 4.69
C ASP A 158 -6.90 17.75 4.56
N ALA A 159 -7.16 16.51 4.17
CA ALA A 159 -6.11 15.53 3.90
C ALA A 159 -5.18 16.00 2.78
N GLU A 160 -5.71 16.59 1.71
CA GLU A 160 -4.91 17.17 0.63
C GLU A 160 -4.02 18.33 1.14
N ARG A 161 -4.60 19.23 1.93
CA ARG A 161 -3.88 20.34 2.55
C ARG A 161 -2.77 19.84 3.48
N TYR A 162 -3.06 18.87 4.36
CA TYR A 162 -2.08 18.28 5.26
C TYR A 162 -0.96 17.55 4.52
N ALA A 163 -1.28 16.79 3.47
CA ALA A 163 -0.27 16.13 2.65
C ALA A 163 0.72 17.13 2.05
N LYS A 164 0.23 18.26 1.52
CA LYS A 164 1.09 19.32 0.98
C LYS A 164 1.96 19.96 2.07
N GLN A 165 1.36 20.35 3.20
CA GLN A 165 2.08 20.95 4.32
C GLN A 165 3.16 20.03 4.87
N LEU A 166 2.86 18.74 5.05
CA LEU A 166 3.81 17.76 5.55
C LEU A 166 4.93 17.47 4.55
N LYS A 167 4.64 17.40 3.25
CA LYS A 167 5.69 17.31 2.21
C LYS A 167 6.66 18.46 2.28
N GLU A 168 6.17 19.69 2.39
CA GLU A 168 7.00 20.90 2.49
C GLU A 168 7.81 20.92 3.79
N LYS A 169 7.19 20.60 4.92
CA LYS A 169 7.78 20.67 6.25
C LYS A 169 8.80 19.56 6.53
N LEU A 170 8.49 18.33 6.15
CA LEU A 170 9.34 17.17 6.40
C LEU A 170 10.43 17.02 5.34
N GLY A 171 10.17 17.42 4.10
CA GLY A 171 11.15 17.34 3.00
C GLY A 171 11.73 15.93 2.85
N ALA A 172 13.06 15.82 2.83
CA ALA A 172 13.75 14.53 2.70
C ALA A 172 13.76 13.68 3.98
N ARG A 173 13.16 14.14 5.10
CA ARG A 173 13.11 13.37 6.36
C ARG A 173 12.05 12.29 6.39
N ALA A 174 11.05 12.37 5.50
CA ALA A 174 9.99 11.38 5.40
C ALA A 174 9.39 11.30 3.99
N TYR A 175 8.92 10.13 3.62
CA TYR A 175 8.06 9.95 2.45
C TYR A 175 6.62 10.23 2.86
N VAL A 176 5.98 11.19 2.18
CA VAL A 176 4.58 11.56 2.41
C VAL A 176 3.78 11.25 1.15
N THR A 177 2.77 10.40 1.28
CA THR A 177 1.90 10.00 0.17
C THR A 177 0.42 9.98 0.58
N ARG A 178 -0.45 9.67 -0.37
CA ARG A 178 -1.88 9.41 -0.15
C ARG A 178 -2.24 8.10 -0.80
N SER A 179 -2.99 7.26 -0.08
CA SER A 179 -3.54 6.00 -0.60
C SER A 179 -5.03 6.13 -0.93
N LEU A 180 -5.74 6.96 -0.19
CA LEU A 180 -7.12 7.35 -0.43
C LEU A 180 -7.27 8.86 -0.26
N PRO A 181 -8.36 9.47 -0.75
CA PRO A 181 -8.59 10.91 -0.59
C PRO A 181 -8.52 11.41 0.85
N GLU A 182 -8.91 10.57 1.82
CA GLU A 182 -8.99 10.87 3.24
C GLU A 182 -7.71 10.52 4.03
N PHE A 183 -6.72 9.83 3.42
CA PHE A 183 -5.56 9.27 4.13
C PHE A 183 -4.25 9.93 3.71
N VAL A 184 -3.59 10.57 4.66
CA VAL A 184 -2.21 11.06 4.50
C VAL A 184 -1.29 10.10 5.24
N GLU A 185 -0.39 9.48 4.51
CA GLU A 185 0.56 8.49 5.02
C GLU A 185 1.95 9.09 5.10
N VAL A 186 2.61 8.88 6.24
CA VAL A 186 3.99 9.30 6.47
C VAL A 186 4.81 8.06 6.81
N LEU A 187 5.91 7.88 6.07
CA LEU A 187 6.76 6.70 6.13
C LEU A 187 8.24 7.11 6.21
N ASN A 188 9.10 6.12 6.37
CA ASN A 188 10.54 6.33 6.24
C ASN A 188 10.88 6.87 4.84
N PRO A 189 11.82 7.82 4.70
CA PRO A 189 12.11 8.48 3.42
C PRO A 189 12.66 7.55 2.33
N VAL A 190 13.17 6.37 2.68
CA VAL A 190 13.72 5.40 1.71
C VAL A 190 12.67 4.43 1.18
N VAL A 191 11.41 4.55 1.64
CA VAL A 191 10.34 3.60 1.36
C VAL A 191 9.46 4.09 0.24
N ASP A 192 9.29 3.26 -0.78
CA ASP A 192 8.21 3.34 -1.76
C ASP A 192 7.90 1.94 -2.31
N LYS A 193 6.76 1.80 -3.01
CA LYS A 193 6.33 0.53 -3.59
C LYS A 193 7.26 0.02 -4.68
N GLY A 194 7.97 0.89 -5.39
CA GLY A 194 8.89 0.51 -6.47
C GLY A 194 10.16 -0.13 -5.94
N GLU A 195 10.81 0.49 -4.94
CA GLU A 195 12.00 -0.07 -4.31
C GLU A 195 11.69 -1.40 -3.60
N ALA A 196 10.54 -1.50 -2.94
CA ALA A 196 10.09 -2.75 -2.33
C ALA A 196 9.85 -3.85 -3.38
N LEU A 197 9.28 -3.50 -4.55
CA LEU A 197 9.12 -4.44 -5.66
C LEU A 197 10.48 -4.91 -6.22
N ARG A 198 11.46 -4.01 -6.35
CA ARG A 198 12.84 -4.38 -6.76
C ARG A 198 13.47 -5.39 -5.80
N PHE A 199 13.28 -5.20 -4.50
CA PHE A 199 13.76 -6.14 -3.49
C PHE A 199 13.14 -7.53 -3.68
N VAL A 200 11.82 -7.62 -3.84
CA VAL A 200 11.11 -8.91 -4.02
C VAL A 200 11.51 -9.56 -5.37
N ALA A 201 11.52 -8.80 -6.47
CA ALA A 201 11.94 -9.31 -7.77
C ALA A 201 13.36 -9.87 -7.74
N THR A 202 14.31 -9.16 -7.11
CA THR A 202 15.70 -9.61 -6.94
C THR A 202 15.76 -10.93 -6.15
N ARG A 203 14.99 -11.05 -5.06
CA ARG A 203 14.94 -12.25 -4.23
C ARG A 203 14.38 -13.45 -4.99
N LEU A 204 13.47 -13.23 -5.93
CA LEU A 204 12.88 -14.25 -6.79
C LEU A 204 13.73 -14.55 -8.04
N GLY A 205 14.83 -13.83 -8.25
CA GLY A 205 15.67 -13.97 -9.46
C GLY A 205 14.98 -13.45 -10.73
N VAL A 206 14.05 -12.49 -10.58
CA VAL A 206 13.29 -11.86 -11.67
C VAL A 206 13.84 -10.46 -11.91
N THR A 207 14.05 -10.09 -13.19
CA THR A 207 14.45 -8.72 -13.54
C THR A 207 13.23 -7.81 -13.60
N MET A 208 13.41 -6.49 -13.47
CA MET A 208 12.29 -5.56 -13.53
C MET A 208 11.63 -5.55 -14.92
N GLU A 209 12.38 -5.82 -15.98
CA GLU A 209 11.85 -5.96 -17.35
C GLU A 209 10.90 -7.16 -17.52
N GLU A 210 11.00 -8.14 -16.62
CA GLU A 210 10.11 -9.31 -16.56
C GLU A 210 8.94 -9.14 -15.59
N THR A 211 8.75 -7.91 -15.04
CA THR A 211 7.67 -7.59 -14.12
C THR A 211 6.56 -6.78 -14.78
N VAL A 212 5.33 -7.04 -14.36
CA VAL A 212 4.16 -6.17 -14.59
C VAL A 212 3.72 -5.61 -13.25
N ALA A 213 3.34 -4.35 -13.18
CA ALA A 213 2.75 -3.74 -11.99
C ALA A 213 1.39 -3.14 -12.33
N ILE A 214 0.39 -3.34 -11.46
CA ILE A 214 -0.97 -2.87 -11.64
C ILE A 214 -1.40 -2.08 -10.39
N GLY A 215 -1.88 -0.84 -10.56
CA GLY A 215 -2.26 0.05 -9.47
C GLY A 215 -3.28 1.10 -9.88
N ASP A 216 -3.84 1.82 -8.89
CA ASP A 216 -4.92 2.77 -9.11
C ASP A 216 -4.71 4.16 -8.49
N SER A 217 -3.69 4.35 -7.62
CA SER A 217 -3.54 5.57 -6.83
C SER A 217 -2.11 6.15 -6.88
N TRP A 218 -1.93 7.35 -6.33
CA TRP A 218 -0.65 8.11 -6.37
C TRP A 218 0.55 7.34 -5.80
N ASN A 219 0.32 6.53 -4.75
CA ASN A 219 1.35 5.69 -4.12
C ASN A 219 1.83 4.53 -5.00
N ASP A 220 1.14 4.25 -6.12
CA ASP A 220 1.51 3.20 -7.07
C ASP A 220 2.47 3.68 -8.16
N ALA A 221 2.59 4.99 -8.36
CA ALA A 221 3.46 5.53 -9.39
C ALA A 221 4.88 4.96 -9.36
N PRO A 222 5.57 4.85 -8.19
CA PRO A 222 6.91 4.28 -8.15
C PRO A 222 6.97 2.83 -8.62
N MET A 223 5.98 1.98 -8.32
CA MET A 223 6.01 0.59 -8.78
C MET A 223 5.65 0.44 -10.26
N LEU A 224 4.74 1.28 -10.79
CA LEU A 224 4.41 1.30 -12.21
C LEU A 224 5.61 1.74 -13.05
N GLU A 225 6.35 2.76 -12.59
CA GLU A 225 7.58 3.25 -13.25
C GLU A 225 8.71 2.24 -13.15
N ALA A 226 8.86 1.55 -12.01
CA ALA A 226 9.91 0.57 -11.80
C ALA A 226 9.73 -0.70 -12.61
N ALA A 227 8.49 -1.14 -12.84
CA ALA A 227 8.17 -2.37 -13.57
C ALA A 227 8.49 -2.28 -15.06
N GLY A 228 8.78 -3.42 -15.68
CA GLY A 228 8.92 -3.55 -17.14
C GLY A 228 7.66 -3.12 -17.87
N PHE A 229 6.46 -3.31 -17.24
CA PHE A 229 5.20 -2.84 -17.79
C PHE A 229 4.24 -2.40 -16.68
N GLY A 230 4.07 -1.09 -16.51
CA GLY A 230 3.12 -0.50 -15.55
C GLY A 230 1.73 -0.34 -16.17
N ILE A 231 0.68 -0.74 -15.44
CA ILE A 231 -0.72 -0.66 -15.85
C ILE A 231 -1.50 0.12 -14.81
N ALA A 232 -2.21 1.16 -15.22
CA ALA A 232 -3.12 1.90 -14.36
C ALA A 232 -4.55 1.37 -14.49
N MET A 233 -5.28 1.33 -13.37
CA MET A 233 -6.72 1.07 -13.37
C MET A 233 -7.48 2.27 -13.95
N GLY A 234 -8.68 2.05 -14.50
CA GLY A 234 -9.49 3.08 -15.14
C GLY A 234 -9.94 4.21 -14.19
N SER A 235 -10.01 3.91 -12.88
CA SER A 235 -10.30 4.87 -11.81
C SER A 235 -9.10 5.74 -11.39
N ALA A 236 -7.90 5.43 -11.87
CA ALA A 236 -6.67 6.09 -11.48
C ALA A 236 -6.67 7.59 -11.80
N PRO A 237 -6.04 8.45 -10.98
CA PRO A 237 -5.85 9.86 -11.30
C PRO A 237 -5.01 10.04 -12.57
N ALA A 238 -5.14 11.22 -13.20
CA ALA A 238 -4.47 11.50 -14.48
C ALA A 238 -2.95 11.31 -14.36
N GLU A 239 -2.36 11.76 -13.27
CA GLU A 239 -0.92 11.68 -13.01
C GLU A 239 -0.40 10.23 -13.02
N LEU A 240 -1.18 9.28 -12.48
CA LEU A 240 -0.81 7.87 -12.52
C LEU A 240 -0.98 7.28 -13.92
N ARG A 241 -2.06 7.67 -14.64
CA ARG A 241 -2.27 7.21 -16.01
C ARG A 241 -1.20 7.69 -16.97
N ASP A 242 -0.62 8.88 -16.72
CA ASP A 242 0.44 9.46 -17.55
C ASP A 242 1.77 8.68 -17.47
N VAL A 243 2.05 8.03 -16.32
CA VAL A 243 3.26 7.19 -16.15
C VAL A 243 3.02 5.73 -16.53
N ALA A 244 1.77 5.30 -16.67
CA ALA A 244 1.43 3.92 -17.03
C ALA A 244 1.61 3.67 -18.53
N LYS A 245 2.02 2.46 -18.89
CA LYS A 245 2.12 2.00 -20.30
C LYS A 245 0.77 1.56 -20.89
N ALA A 246 -0.19 1.24 -20.03
CA ALA A 246 -1.55 0.89 -20.42
C ALA A 246 -2.54 1.30 -19.34
N VAL A 247 -3.81 1.46 -19.74
CA VAL A 247 -4.95 1.68 -18.85
C VAL A 247 -5.97 0.59 -19.14
N VAL A 248 -6.50 -0.03 -18.08
CA VAL A 248 -7.55 -1.06 -18.15
C VAL A 248 -8.83 -0.55 -17.49
N ALA A 249 -9.88 -1.36 -17.42
CA ALA A 249 -11.10 -1.03 -16.70
C ALA A 249 -10.82 -0.77 -15.21
N ASP A 250 -11.77 -0.18 -14.50
CA ASP A 250 -11.70 -0.02 -13.05
C ASP A 250 -11.97 -1.34 -12.30
N VAL A 251 -11.83 -1.33 -10.97
CA VAL A 251 -12.02 -2.51 -10.13
C VAL A 251 -13.45 -3.08 -10.20
N ALA A 252 -14.46 -2.21 -10.40
CA ALA A 252 -15.86 -2.65 -10.51
C ALA A 252 -16.15 -3.38 -11.83
N HIS A 253 -15.29 -3.22 -12.82
CA HIS A 253 -15.38 -3.83 -14.15
C HIS A 253 -14.27 -4.87 -14.40
N ASP A 254 -13.70 -5.46 -13.33
CA ASP A 254 -12.69 -6.53 -13.39
C ASP A 254 -11.41 -6.15 -14.17
N GLY A 255 -10.95 -4.90 -14.05
CA GLY A 255 -9.78 -4.39 -14.79
C GLY A 255 -8.50 -5.22 -14.60
N VAL A 256 -8.31 -5.86 -13.43
CA VAL A 256 -7.18 -6.77 -13.22
C VAL A 256 -7.27 -8.01 -14.11
N ALA A 257 -8.47 -8.59 -14.27
CA ALA A 257 -8.64 -9.72 -15.18
C ALA A 257 -8.36 -9.32 -16.64
N GLU A 258 -8.82 -8.13 -17.07
CA GLU A 258 -8.46 -7.55 -18.35
C GLU A 258 -6.96 -7.37 -18.51
N ALA A 259 -6.28 -6.84 -17.48
CA ALA A 259 -4.82 -6.65 -17.51
C ALA A 259 -4.07 -7.97 -17.69
N ILE A 260 -4.46 -9.01 -16.95
CA ILE A 260 -3.85 -10.33 -17.05
C ILE A 260 -4.05 -10.91 -18.46
N ASP A 261 -5.25 -10.88 -19.00
CA ASP A 261 -5.55 -11.49 -20.31
C ASP A 261 -4.86 -10.75 -21.47
N ARG A 262 -4.77 -9.42 -21.41
CA ARG A 262 -4.24 -8.60 -22.51
C ARG A 262 -2.73 -8.41 -22.50
N TYR A 263 -2.11 -8.38 -21.32
CA TYR A 263 -0.72 -7.94 -21.18
C TYR A 263 0.20 -8.91 -20.45
N VAL A 264 -0.36 -9.90 -19.74
CA VAL A 264 0.42 -10.89 -18.99
C VAL A 264 0.47 -12.22 -19.72
N LEU A 265 -0.66 -12.68 -20.26
CA LEU A 265 -0.79 -13.99 -20.92
C LEU A 265 -0.75 -13.93 -22.46
N SER A 266 -0.61 -12.73 -23.03
CA SER A 266 -0.58 -12.51 -24.50
C SER A 266 0.81 -12.71 -25.11
#